data_0a913cde4a6487edd8233206557fb181
#
_entry.id   0a913cde4a6487edd8233206557fb181
#
_cell.length_a   1.000
_cell.length_b   1.000
_cell.length_c   1.000
_cell.angle_alpha   90.00
_cell.angle_beta   90.00
_cell.angle_gamma   90.00
#
_symmetry.space_group_name_H-M   'P 1'
#
loop_
_entity.id
_entity.type
_entity.pdbx_description
1 polymer ?
#
loop_
_entity_poly.entity_id
_entity_poly.type
_entity_poly.pdbx_seq_one_letter_code
_entity_poly.pdbx_strand_id
1 'polypeptide(L)' 'MSVKKGELVSFNSQLYTATVKIAESHKAYLEAVSVARNIPASEMTAGRKVAVIFFDENNAKEAVVTAVYTQG' A
#
# COMPACT_ATOMS: atom_id res chain seq x y z
N MET A 1 -1.18 4.78 15.52
CA MET A 1 -1.60 4.89 14.11
C MET A 1 -0.68 5.85 13.39
N SER A 2 -0.23 5.47 12.21
CA SER A 2 0.62 6.33 11.40
C SER A 2 0.30 6.14 9.93
N VAL A 3 0.70 7.13 9.12
CA VAL A 3 0.54 7.07 7.67
C VAL A 3 1.93 7.15 7.05
N LYS A 4 2.22 6.23 6.14
CA LYS A 4 3.52 6.19 5.48
C LYS A 4 3.33 6.20 3.96
N LYS A 5 4.30 6.80 3.28
CA LYS A 5 4.34 6.75 1.82
C LYS A 5 4.97 5.45 1.37
N GLY A 6 4.49 4.95 0.25
CA GLY A 6 5.05 3.76 -0.35
C GLY A 6 4.92 3.80 -1.85
N GLU A 7 5.49 2.77 -2.46
CA GLU A 7 5.39 2.57 -3.89
C GLU A 7 4.79 1.21 -4.14
N LEU A 8 3.81 1.16 -5.03
CA LEU A 8 3.12 -0.09 -5.35
C LEU A 8 4.04 -0.98 -6.17
N VAL A 9 4.25 -2.21 -5.69
CA VAL A 9 5.05 -3.20 -6.40
C VAL A 9 4.15 -4.12 -7.22
N SER A 10 3.08 -4.63 -6.61
CA SER A 10 2.14 -5.50 -7.29
C SER A 10 0.79 -5.45 -6.60
N PHE A 11 -0.23 -5.89 -7.29
CA PHE A 11 -1.59 -5.86 -6.79
C PHE A 11 -2.30 -7.16 -7.15
N ASN A 12 -3.01 -7.72 -6.18
CA ASN A 12 -3.84 -8.91 -6.38
C ASN A 12 -5.31 -8.49 -6.32
N SER A 13 -5.95 -8.47 -7.48
CA SER A 13 -7.34 -7.98 -7.57
C SER A 13 -8.35 -8.96 -6.98
N GLN A 14 -8.00 -10.23 -6.90
CA GLN A 14 -8.93 -11.23 -6.32
C GLN A 14 -9.04 -11.06 -4.81
N LEU A 15 -7.91 -10.85 -4.15
CA LEU A 15 -7.88 -10.70 -2.70
C LEU A 15 -7.93 -9.24 -2.26
N TYR A 16 -7.75 -8.32 -3.18
CA TYR A 16 -7.63 -6.89 -2.92
C TYR A 16 -6.52 -6.61 -1.92
N THR A 17 -5.36 -7.18 -2.21
CA THR A 17 -4.15 -6.98 -1.44
C THR A 17 -3.03 -6.53 -2.35
N ALA A 18 -1.99 -5.96 -1.78
CA ALA A 18 -0.89 -5.41 -2.55
C ALA A 18 0.44 -5.65 -1.86
N THR A 19 1.50 -5.69 -2.66
CA THR A 19 2.86 -5.61 -2.15
C THR A 19 3.32 -4.18 -2.32
N VAL A 20 3.81 -3.60 -1.24
CA VAL A 20 4.17 -2.18 -1.18
C VAL A 20 5.58 -2.05 -0.64
N LYS A 21 6.37 -1.19 -1.26
CA LYS A 21 7.68 -0.82 -0.75
C LYS A 21 7.56 0.49 0.00
N ILE A 22 7.92 0.49 1.28
CA ILE A 22 7.83 1.69 2.11
C ILE A 22 8.98 2.63 1.77
N ALA A 23 8.65 3.91 1.53
CA ALA A 23 9.58 4.86 0.94
C ALA A 23 10.84 5.12 1.78
N GLU A 24 10.71 5.08 3.09
CA GLU A 24 11.82 5.42 3.99
C GLU A 24 12.64 4.21 4.41
N SER A 25 12.30 3.03 3.89
CA SER A 25 12.99 1.81 4.26
C SER A 25 13.65 1.22 3.03
N HIS A 26 14.94 0.98 3.11
CA HIS A 26 15.69 0.47 1.97
C HIS A 26 15.29 -0.96 1.58
N LYS A 27 14.75 -1.72 2.52
CA LYS A 27 14.51 -3.14 2.28
C LYS A 27 13.13 -3.63 2.71
N ALA A 28 12.27 -2.73 3.16
CA ALA A 28 10.98 -3.17 3.68
C ALA A 28 9.95 -3.26 2.56
N TYR A 29 9.66 -4.48 2.18
CA TYR A 29 8.52 -4.79 1.32
C TYR A 29 7.45 -5.39 2.22
N LEU A 30 6.25 -4.84 2.14
CA LEU A 30 5.11 -5.37 2.87
C LEU A 30 4.25 -6.15 1.88
N GLU A 31 4.06 -7.43 2.15
CA GLU A 31 3.26 -8.29 1.28
C GLU A 31 1.87 -8.48 1.85
N ALA A 32 0.92 -8.68 0.95
CA ALA A 32 -0.47 -8.95 1.31
C ALA A 32 -1.08 -7.84 2.16
N VAL A 33 -0.75 -6.59 1.85
CA VAL A 33 -1.32 -5.44 2.53
C VAL A 33 -2.73 -5.23 2.00
N SER A 34 -3.70 -5.10 2.89
CA SER A 34 -5.08 -4.86 2.49
C SER A 34 -5.19 -3.55 1.72
N VAL A 35 -6.02 -3.53 0.70
CA VAL A 35 -6.27 -2.33 -0.11
C VAL A 35 -7.71 -1.88 0.12
N ALA A 36 -7.92 -0.60 0.33
CA ALA A 36 -9.26 -0.06 0.53
C ALA A 36 -10.12 -0.36 -0.70
N ARG A 37 -11.31 -0.86 -0.45
CA ARG A 37 -12.19 -1.33 -1.53
C ARG A 37 -12.74 -0.21 -2.40
N ASN A 38 -12.62 1.02 -1.95
CA ASN A 38 -13.04 2.17 -2.76
C ASN A 38 -12.00 2.57 -3.80
N ILE A 39 -10.80 1.95 -3.78
CA ILE A 39 -9.79 2.21 -4.80
C ILE A 39 -10.06 1.26 -5.98
N PRO A 40 -10.30 1.80 -7.19
CA PRO A 40 -10.51 0.94 -8.35
C PRO A 40 -9.27 0.11 -8.69
N ALA A 41 -9.47 -1.14 -9.08
CA ALA A 41 -8.36 -2.01 -9.44
C ALA A 41 -7.52 -1.41 -10.58
N SER A 42 -8.16 -0.67 -11.48
CA SER A 42 -7.46 -0.06 -12.61
C SER A 42 -6.43 0.98 -12.18
N GLU A 43 -6.56 1.53 -10.97
CA GLU A 43 -5.61 2.51 -10.46
C GLU A 43 -4.40 1.85 -9.80
N MET A 44 -4.48 0.56 -9.53
CA MET A 44 -3.42 -0.16 -8.82
C MET A 44 -2.36 -0.66 -9.81
N THR A 45 -1.64 0.28 -10.37
CA THR A 45 -0.59 0.01 -11.36
C THR A 45 0.77 0.06 -10.67
N ALA A 46 1.62 -0.93 -10.94
CA ALA A 46 2.95 -0.98 -10.35
C ALA A 46 3.72 0.31 -10.63
N GLY A 47 4.42 0.79 -9.62
CA GLY A 47 5.19 2.03 -9.70
C GLY A 47 4.45 3.25 -9.19
N ARG A 48 3.15 3.15 -8.94
CA ARG A 48 2.40 4.29 -8.42
C ARG A 48 2.70 4.52 -6.94
N LYS A 49 2.55 5.78 -6.54
CA LYS A 49 2.70 6.14 -5.14
C LYS A 49 1.43 5.81 -4.37
N VAL A 50 1.60 5.34 -3.15
CA VAL A 50 0.46 4.97 -2.30
C VAL A 50 0.66 5.55 -0.91
N ALA A 51 -0.46 5.78 -0.23
CA ALA A 51 -0.45 6.13 1.18
C ALA A 51 -0.99 4.94 1.96
N VAL A 52 -0.26 4.52 2.98
CA VAL A 52 -0.59 3.34 3.77
C VAL A 52 -0.81 3.76 5.21
N ILE A 53 -1.96 3.41 5.76
CA ILE A 53 -2.25 3.63 7.18
C ILE A 53 -1.87 2.38 7.95
N PHE A 54 -1.10 2.56 9.01
CA PHE A 54 -0.78 1.50 9.96
C PHE A 54 -1.60 1.74 11.21
N PHE A 55 -2.61 0.91 11.42
CA PHE A 55 -3.43 1.03 12.64
C PHE A 55 -2.64 0.61 13.87
N ASP A 56 -1.74 -0.36 13.70
CA ASP A 56 -0.84 -0.81 14.73
C ASP A 56 0.56 -0.80 14.15
N GLU A 57 1.42 0.09 14.64
CA GLU A 57 2.75 0.28 14.07
C GLU A 57 3.64 -0.95 14.27
N ASN A 58 3.28 -1.82 15.20
CA ASN A 58 4.03 -3.03 15.47
C ASN A 58 3.49 -4.23 14.71
N ASN A 59 2.44 -4.04 13.90
CA ASN A 59 1.81 -5.14 13.18
C ASN A 59 1.45 -4.71 11.76
N ALA A 60 2.30 -5.09 10.81
CA ALA A 60 2.10 -4.72 9.41
C ALA A 60 0.83 -5.34 8.81
N LYS A 61 0.28 -6.38 9.44
CA LYS A 61 -0.98 -6.97 8.97
C LYS A 61 -2.17 -6.07 9.23
N GLU A 62 -2.00 -5.08 10.08
CA GLU A 62 -3.04 -4.09 10.38
C GLU A 62 -2.88 -2.85 9.51
N ALA A 63 -2.23 -2.96 8.37
CA ALA A 63 -2.02 -1.85 7.46
C ALA A 63 -3.01 -1.90 6.32
N VAL A 64 -3.39 -0.73 5.82
CA VAL A 64 -4.33 -0.62 4.70
C VAL A 64 -3.82 0.46 3.73
N VAL A 65 -3.74 0.11 2.45
CA VAL A 65 -3.51 1.11 1.41
C VAL A 65 -4.77 1.93 1.27
N THR A 66 -4.69 3.22 1.58
CA THR A 66 -5.86 4.09 1.63
C THR A 66 -5.97 5.03 0.45
N ALA A 67 -4.89 5.24 -0.28
CA ALA A 67 -4.90 6.13 -1.42
C ALA A 67 -3.81 5.76 -2.42
N VAL A 68 -4.10 6.02 -3.67
CA VAL A 68 -3.14 5.92 -4.77
C VAL A 68 -3.11 7.31 -5.40
N TYR A 69 -1.91 7.82 -5.65
CA TYR A 69 -1.80 9.16 -6.18
C TYR A 69 -0.62 9.27 -7.13
N THR A 70 -0.66 10.30 -7.95
CA THR A 70 0.45 10.66 -8.83
C THR A 70 1.05 11.94 -8.27
N GLN A 71 2.33 11.92 -8.04
CA GLN A 71 3.01 13.10 -7.52
C GLN A 71 3.09 14.15 -8.61
N GLY A 72 2.56 15.30 -8.31
CA GLY A 72 2.51 16.40 -9.25
C GLY A 72 3.72 17.31 -9.21
#